data_a9db1255f4e081bb6b4f3089390b89e6
#
_entry.id   a9db1255f4e081bb6b4f3089390b89e6
#
_cell.length_a   1.000
_cell.length_b   1.000
_cell.length_c   1.000
_cell.angle_alpha   90.00
_cell.angle_beta   90.00
_cell.angle_gamma   90.00
#
_symmetry.space_group_name_H-M   'P 1'
#
loop_
_entity.id
_entity.type
_entity.pdbx_description
1 polymer ?
#
loop_
_entity_poly.entity_id
_entity_poly.type
_entity_poly.pdbx_seq_one_letter_code
_entity_poly.pdbx_strand_id
1 'polypeptide(L)'
;MWVGRNIVLDRILGIDYGDSRTGIAVSDALGWTAQGLETIVYKGNMNILLNRIGEIIKEYDIKKIVIGFPRNLNGTIGPRAEKTEEFIKILIDKFKLNVIKWDEWLSTISAHRDMNDMGVKNKKKKDLVDTIAAVHILQNYLDSIKSC
;
A
#
# COMPACT_ATOMS: atom_id res chain seq x y z
N MET A 1 25.69 2.14 21.39
CA MET A 1 25.30 2.00 21.13
C MET A 1 24.71 1.56 20.70
N TRP A 2 24.55 1.47 20.66
CA TRP A 2 23.97 1.01 20.25
C TRP A 2 23.47 0.96 19.61
N VAL A 3 23.59 0.92 19.56
CA VAL A 3 22.96 0.94 19.37
C VAL A 3 21.87 1.06 18.79
N GLY A 4 21.66 1.68 19.28
CA GLY A 4 20.35 2.06 18.84
C GLY A 4 20.17 1.90 17.41
N ARG A 5 21.16 1.99 16.82
CA ARG A 5 21.20 1.75 15.41
C ARG A 5 20.61 0.43 15.03
N ASN A 6 20.70 -0.51 15.87
CA ASN A 6 20.12 -1.82 15.60
C ASN A 6 18.62 -1.79 15.63
N ILE A 7 18.08 -0.74 16.22
CA ILE A 7 16.66 -0.63 16.45
C ILE A 7 15.98 0.18 15.37
N VAL A 8 16.77 1.00 14.66
CA VAL A 8 16.19 1.79 13.57
C VAL A 8 15.87 0.86 12.42
N LEU A 9 14.61 0.59 12.27
CA LEU A 9 14.12 -0.25 11.18
C LEU A 9 13.71 0.62 10.02
N ASP A 10 13.83 0.06 8.83
CA ASP A 10 13.45 0.77 7.63
C ASP A 10 11.94 0.93 7.59
N ARG A 11 11.49 2.12 7.22
CA ARG A 11 10.07 2.34 7.02
C ARG A 11 9.63 1.69 5.72
N ILE A 12 8.43 1.16 5.74
CA ILE A 12 7.86 0.42 4.64
C ILE A 12 6.64 1.17 4.14
N LEU A 13 6.52 1.26 2.83
CA LEU A 13 5.38 1.90 2.18
C LEU A 13 4.39 0.82 1.77
N GLY A 14 3.13 0.98 2.16
CA GLY A 14 2.07 0.08 1.74
C GLY A 14 1.26 0.75 0.64
N ILE A 15 0.96 0.02 -0.42
CA ILE A 15 0.26 0.56 -1.58
C ILE A 15 -0.92 -0.34 -1.95
N ASP A 16 -2.09 0.27 -2.10
CA ASP A 16 -3.25 -0.37 -2.71
C ASP A 16 -3.48 0.33 -4.05
N TYR A 17 -2.98 -0.29 -5.11
CA TYR A 17 -2.98 0.30 -6.45
C TYR A 17 -4.33 0.20 -7.14
N GLY A 18 -4.83 1.32 -7.67
CA GLY A 18 -6.05 1.37 -8.45
C GLY A 18 -5.85 2.22 -9.71
N ASP A 19 -6.78 2.12 -10.64
CA ASP A 19 -6.66 2.78 -11.95
C ASP A 19 -6.67 4.31 -11.87
N SER A 20 -7.44 4.87 -10.95
CA SER A 20 -7.53 6.34 -10.82
C SER A 20 -7.18 6.82 -9.44
N ARG A 21 -7.11 5.93 -8.46
CA ARG A 21 -6.79 6.26 -7.07
C ARG A 21 -5.93 5.16 -6.49
N THR A 22 -4.99 5.56 -5.66
CA THR A 22 -4.07 4.63 -5.01
C THR A 22 -3.99 4.97 -3.54
N GLY A 23 -4.31 4.01 -2.69
CA GLY A 23 -4.21 4.18 -1.24
C GLY A 23 -2.79 4.00 -0.76
N ILE A 24 -2.38 4.82 0.20
CA ILE A 24 -1.00 4.82 0.71
C ILE A 24 -1.02 4.70 2.22
N ALA A 25 -0.18 3.81 2.73
CA ALA A 25 0.08 3.68 4.15
C ALA A 25 1.59 3.62 4.37
N VAL A 26 2.00 3.91 5.58
CA VAL A 26 3.42 3.89 5.92
C VAL A 26 3.57 3.25 7.30
N SER A 27 4.63 2.46 7.50
CA SER A 27 4.88 1.88 8.81
C SER A 27 5.53 2.93 9.72
N ASP A 28 5.36 2.72 11.02
CA ASP A 28 6.10 3.55 11.97
C ASP A 28 7.59 3.19 11.94
N ALA A 29 8.39 3.97 12.63
CA ALA A 29 9.84 3.79 12.61
C ALA A 29 10.27 2.43 13.17
N LEU A 30 9.46 1.83 14.02
CA LEU A 30 9.78 0.54 14.63
C LEU A 30 9.21 -0.67 13.87
N GLY A 31 8.40 -0.41 12.84
CA GLY A 31 7.82 -1.49 12.05
C GLY A 31 6.71 -2.26 12.74
N TRP A 32 6.06 -1.66 13.75
CA TRP A 32 5.00 -2.31 14.49
C TRP A 32 3.62 -2.11 13.90
N THR A 33 3.34 -0.88 13.42
CA THR A 33 2.01 -0.52 12.98
C THR A 33 2.03 0.13 11.61
N ALA A 34 0.96 -0.09 10.86
CA ALA A 34 0.71 0.60 9.60
C ALA A 34 -0.20 1.78 9.87
N GLN A 35 0.15 2.93 9.33
CA GLN A 35 -0.62 4.16 9.48
C GLN A 35 -1.06 4.64 8.12
N GLY A 36 -2.37 4.98 7.99
CA GLY A 36 -2.88 5.52 6.75
C GLY A 36 -2.30 6.90 6.48
N LEU A 37 -1.82 7.12 5.28
CA LEU A 37 -1.23 8.38 4.92
C LEU A 37 -2.16 9.22 4.06
N GLU A 38 -2.51 8.71 2.90
CA GLU A 38 -3.38 9.44 1.99
C GLU A 38 -3.85 8.53 0.86
N THR A 39 -4.81 9.03 0.09
CA THR A 39 -5.19 8.41 -1.17
C THR A 39 -4.78 9.38 -2.27
N ILE A 40 -3.98 8.91 -3.22
CA ILE A 40 -3.55 9.73 -4.34
C ILE A 40 -4.55 9.56 -5.46
N VAL A 41 -5.23 10.66 -5.81
CA VAL A 41 -6.17 10.67 -6.94
C VAL A 41 -5.42 11.19 -8.14
N TYR A 42 -5.15 10.33 -9.11
CA TYR A 42 -4.33 10.69 -10.27
C TYR A 42 -5.05 10.53 -11.59
N LYS A 43 -6.24 9.92 -11.60
CA LYS A 43 -7.12 9.81 -12.77
C LYS A 43 -6.39 9.30 -14.02
N GLY A 44 -5.58 8.27 -13.84
CA GLY A 44 -4.85 7.66 -14.94
C GLY A 44 -3.57 8.38 -15.35
N ASN A 45 -3.27 9.52 -14.76
CA ASN A 45 -2.01 10.22 -15.06
C ASN A 45 -0.89 9.67 -14.18
N MET A 46 -0.15 8.72 -14.73
CA MET A 46 0.89 8.01 -13.99
C MET A 46 1.97 8.94 -13.42
N ASN A 47 2.25 10.05 -14.10
CA ASN A 47 3.26 10.99 -13.61
C ASN A 47 2.86 11.61 -12.28
N ILE A 48 1.58 11.93 -12.10
CA ILE A 48 1.09 12.47 -10.83
C ILE A 48 1.31 11.45 -9.72
N LEU A 49 0.95 10.20 -9.98
CA LEU A 49 1.10 9.13 -8.99
C LEU A 49 2.56 8.91 -8.62
N LEU A 50 3.43 8.76 -9.61
CA LEU A 50 4.84 8.47 -9.38
C LEU A 50 5.55 9.65 -8.70
N ASN A 51 5.21 10.88 -9.06
CA ASN A 51 5.81 12.05 -8.42
C ASN A 51 5.45 12.09 -6.93
N ARG A 52 4.18 11.83 -6.60
CA ARG A 52 3.77 11.85 -5.19
C ARG A 52 4.40 10.70 -4.41
N ILE A 53 4.47 9.53 -4.99
CA ILE A 53 5.13 8.39 -4.34
C ILE A 53 6.61 8.71 -4.09
N GLY A 54 7.26 9.33 -5.06
CA GLY A 54 8.66 9.74 -4.90
C GLY A 54 8.86 10.72 -3.75
N GLU A 55 7.95 11.68 -3.60
CA GLU A 55 8.00 12.63 -2.47
C GLU A 55 7.86 11.90 -1.14
N ILE A 56 6.94 10.95 -1.07
CA ILE A 56 6.70 10.18 0.15
C ILE A 56 7.92 9.32 0.49
N ILE A 57 8.50 8.67 -0.49
CA ILE A 57 9.70 7.85 -0.28
C ILE A 57 10.82 8.70 0.34
N LYS A 58 10.98 9.90 -0.16
CA LYS A 58 12.00 10.82 0.35
C LYS A 58 11.67 11.32 1.76
N GLU A 59 10.42 11.76 1.95
CA GLU A 59 10.00 12.35 3.21
C GLU A 59 10.09 11.38 4.37
N TYR A 60 9.71 10.12 4.14
CA TYR A 60 9.69 9.10 5.19
C TYR A 60 10.87 8.15 5.13
N ASP A 61 11.81 8.39 4.24
CA ASP A 61 13.00 7.54 4.06
C ASP A 61 12.60 6.08 3.89
N ILE A 62 11.72 5.83 2.92
CA ILE A 62 11.19 4.50 2.64
C ILE A 62 12.27 3.62 2.02
N LYS A 63 12.41 2.40 2.53
CA LYS A 63 13.40 1.45 2.04
C LYS A 63 12.79 0.24 1.33
N LYS A 64 11.51 0.03 1.51
CA LYS A 64 10.83 -1.14 0.97
C LYS A 64 9.38 -0.79 0.67
N ILE A 65 8.81 -1.42 -0.35
CA ILE A 65 7.41 -1.21 -0.73
C ILE A 65 6.69 -2.55 -0.65
N VAL A 66 5.50 -2.54 -0.04
CA VAL A 66 4.59 -3.69 -0.04
C VAL A 66 3.35 -3.27 -0.82
N ILE A 67 3.01 -4.04 -1.83
CA ILE A 67 1.86 -3.71 -2.67
C ILE A 67 0.86 -4.87 -2.65
N GLY A 68 -0.41 -4.55 -2.50
CA GLY A 68 -1.45 -5.55 -2.57
C GLY A 68 -1.54 -6.14 -3.97
N PHE A 69 -1.51 -7.46 -4.06
CA PHE A 69 -1.59 -8.13 -5.35
C PHE A 69 -2.93 -8.85 -5.43
N PRO A 70 -3.86 -8.36 -6.25
CA PRO A 70 -5.22 -8.92 -6.28
C PRO A 70 -5.23 -10.30 -6.92
N ARG A 71 -5.87 -11.25 -6.24
CA ARG A 71 -6.07 -12.60 -6.77
C ARG A 71 -7.56 -12.93 -6.78
N ASN A 72 -7.97 -13.62 -7.80
CA ASN A 72 -9.32 -14.16 -7.84
C ASN A 72 -9.48 -15.24 -6.78
N LEU A 73 -10.73 -15.51 -6.37
CA LEU A 73 -10.99 -16.50 -5.33
C LEU A 73 -10.49 -17.89 -5.69
N ASN A 74 -10.43 -18.19 -6.97
CA ASN A 74 -9.93 -19.49 -7.44
C ASN A 74 -8.41 -19.52 -7.65
N GLY A 75 -7.72 -18.46 -7.25
CA GLY A 75 -6.26 -18.38 -7.36
C GLY A 75 -5.71 -17.92 -8.70
N THR A 76 -6.58 -17.67 -9.68
CA THR A 76 -6.11 -17.22 -10.99
C THR A 76 -5.78 -15.74 -10.98
N ILE A 77 -4.95 -15.33 -11.94
CA ILE A 77 -4.54 -13.93 -12.11
C ILE A 77 -5.42 -13.30 -13.17
N GLY A 78 -6.08 -12.18 -12.80
CA GLY A 78 -6.94 -11.45 -13.72
C GLY A 78 -6.29 -10.21 -14.28
N PRO A 79 -7.04 -9.43 -15.09
CA PRO A 79 -6.51 -8.21 -15.70
C PRO A 79 -5.99 -7.19 -14.69
N ARG A 80 -6.63 -7.10 -13.55
CA ARG A 80 -6.19 -6.16 -12.51
C ARG A 80 -4.82 -6.52 -11.96
N ALA A 81 -4.56 -7.82 -11.81
CA ALA A 81 -3.25 -8.28 -11.37
C ALA A 81 -2.19 -8.01 -12.42
N GLU A 82 -2.53 -8.13 -13.68
CA GLU A 82 -1.58 -7.81 -14.76
C GLU A 82 -1.19 -6.34 -14.73
N LYS A 83 -2.14 -5.44 -14.52
CA LYS A 83 -1.85 -4.01 -14.38
C LYS A 83 -0.98 -3.74 -13.16
N THR A 84 -1.23 -4.44 -12.07
CA THR A 84 -0.42 -4.31 -10.87
C THR A 84 1.00 -4.77 -11.13
N GLU A 85 1.19 -5.86 -11.87
CA GLU A 85 2.52 -6.33 -12.25
C GLU A 85 3.29 -5.26 -13.04
N GLU A 86 2.63 -4.63 -13.99
CA GLU A 86 3.25 -3.57 -14.77
C GLU A 86 3.65 -2.39 -13.87
N PHE A 87 2.78 -2.03 -12.95
CA PHE A 87 3.07 -0.95 -12.01
C PHE A 87 4.25 -1.29 -11.12
N ILE A 88 4.34 -2.53 -10.66
CA ILE A 88 5.48 -2.99 -9.85
C ILE A 88 6.78 -2.81 -10.61
N LYS A 89 6.80 -3.17 -11.88
CA LYS A 89 8.00 -3.00 -12.70
C LYS A 89 8.40 -1.53 -12.80
N ILE A 90 7.42 -0.65 -12.94
CA ILE A 90 7.68 0.79 -12.99
C ILE A 90 8.29 1.28 -11.67
N LEU A 91 7.74 0.82 -10.55
CA LEU A 91 8.25 1.20 -9.23
C LEU A 91 9.69 0.74 -9.04
N ILE A 92 9.98 -0.50 -9.37
CA ILE A 92 11.32 -1.05 -9.22
C ILE A 92 12.30 -0.27 -10.10
N ASP A 93 11.92 -0.03 -11.33
CA ASP A 93 12.79 0.66 -12.29
C ASP A 93 13.06 2.11 -11.87
N LYS A 94 12.02 2.80 -11.41
CA LYS A 94 12.15 4.23 -11.09
C LYS A 94 12.80 4.47 -9.74
N PHE A 95 12.45 3.71 -8.72
CA PHE A 95 12.90 3.99 -7.36
C PHE A 95 13.99 3.05 -6.85
N LYS A 96 14.24 1.96 -7.56
CA LYS A 96 15.29 0.99 -7.21
C LYS A 96 15.10 0.42 -5.80
N LEU A 97 13.86 0.27 -5.38
CA LEU A 97 13.51 -0.32 -4.09
C LEU A 97 12.96 -1.72 -4.27
N ASN A 98 13.08 -2.52 -3.23
CA ASN A 98 12.48 -3.85 -3.21
C ASN A 98 10.97 -3.70 -3.07
N VAL A 99 10.22 -4.35 -3.96
CA VAL A 99 8.76 -4.33 -3.95
C VAL A 99 8.27 -5.74 -3.67
N ILE A 100 7.51 -5.89 -2.59
CA ILE A 100 6.97 -7.17 -2.16
C ILE A 100 5.50 -7.23 -2.55
N LYS A 101 5.11 -8.30 -3.25
CA LYS A 101 3.71 -8.57 -3.57
C LYS A 101 3.06 -9.25 -2.38
N TRP A 102 1.97 -8.69 -1.90
CA TRP A 102 1.20 -9.28 -0.82
C TRP A 102 -0.16 -9.70 -1.36
N ASP A 103 -0.44 -10.99 -1.34
CA ASP A 103 -1.70 -11.50 -1.86
C ASP A 103 -2.87 -10.92 -1.08
N GLU A 104 -3.82 -10.34 -1.81
CA GLU A 104 -4.99 -9.71 -1.23
C GLU A 104 -6.25 -10.38 -1.77
N TRP A 105 -6.96 -11.09 -0.88
CA TRP A 105 -8.13 -11.86 -1.29
C TRP A 105 -9.44 -11.12 -1.09
N LEU A 106 -9.71 -10.64 0.13
CA LEU A 106 -11.02 -10.05 0.46
C LEU A 106 -10.94 -8.76 1.26
N SER A 107 -9.76 -8.24 1.54
CA SER A 107 -9.62 -7.09 2.43
C SER A 107 -10.33 -5.83 1.91
N THR A 108 -10.28 -5.58 0.59
CA THR A 108 -10.97 -4.43 0.00
C THR A 108 -12.48 -4.54 0.16
N ILE A 109 -13.03 -5.74 0.00
CA ILE A 109 -14.46 -5.98 0.17
C ILE A 109 -14.86 -5.68 1.61
N SER A 110 -14.07 -6.15 2.57
CA SER A 110 -14.33 -5.87 3.99
C SER A 110 -14.31 -4.38 4.29
N ALA A 111 -13.34 -3.65 3.75
CA ALA A 111 -13.25 -2.21 3.94
C ALA A 111 -14.47 -1.49 3.38
N HIS A 112 -14.95 -1.91 2.22
CA HIS A 112 -16.16 -1.33 1.63
C HIS A 112 -17.38 -1.56 2.50
N ARG A 113 -17.52 -2.74 3.07
CA ARG A 113 -18.64 -3.05 3.97
C ARG A 113 -18.60 -2.17 5.21
N ASP A 114 -17.42 -2.05 5.81
CA ASP A 114 -17.25 -1.24 7.01
C ASP A 114 -17.61 0.22 6.73
N MET A 115 -17.18 0.76 5.60
CA MET A 115 -17.51 2.13 5.23
C MET A 115 -19.01 2.31 5.00
N ASN A 116 -19.67 1.33 4.38
CA ASN A 116 -21.11 1.38 4.17
C ASN A 116 -21.87 1.42 5.50
N ASP A 117 -21.43 0.60 6.45
CA ASP A 117 -22.05 0.54 7.77
C ASP A 117 -21.87 1.84 8.54
N MET A 118 -20.77 2.54 8.30
CA MET A 118 -20.48 3.80 8.96
C MET A 118 -21.19 4.99 8.32
N GLY A 119 -21.85 4.81 7.18
CA GLY A 119 -22.61 5.87 6.53
C GLY A 119 -21.78 7.01 5.98
N VAL A 120 -20.53 6.74 5.60
CA VAL A 120 -19.63 7.76 5.09
C VAL A 120 -20.06 8.21 3.69
N LYS A 121 -19.95 9.52 3.41
CA LYS A 121 -20.31 10.08 2.11
C LYS A 121 -19.44 9.52 0.99
N ASN A 122 -20.01 9.40 -0.21
CA ASN A 122 -19.38 8.68 -1.32
C ASN A 122 -17.93 9.04 -1.61
N LYS A 123 -17.61 10.31 -1.71
CA LYS A 123 -16.27 10.74 -2.05
C LYS A 123 -15.27 10.42 -0.93
N LYS A 124 -15.60 10.84 0.30
CA LYS A 124 -14.77 10.52 1.46
C LYS A 124 -14.67 9.02 1.68
N LYS A 125 -15.77 8.33 1.43
CA LYS A 125 -15.82 6.89 1.56
C LYS A 125 -14.80 6.21 0.65
N LYS A 126 -14.72 6.63 -0.61
CA LYS A 126 -13.76 6.05 -1.55
C LYS A 126 -12.32 6.29 -1.12
N ASP A 127 -12.02 7.53 -0.69
CA ASP A 127 -10.67 7.86 -0.24
C ASP A 127 -10.31 7.07 1.02
N LEU A 128 -11.24 6.96 1.96
CA LEU A 128 -11.01 6.19 3.18
C LEU A 128 -10.84 4.70 2.88
N VAL A 129 -11.66 4.16 1.97
CA VAL A 129 -11.55 2.73 1.61
C VAL A 129 -10.18 2.42 1.06
N ASP A 130 -9.67 3.26 0.15
CA ASP A 130 -8.36 3.04 -0.45
C ASP A 130 -7.25 3.12 0.59
N THR A 131 -7.34 4.12 1.48
CA THR A 131 -6.35 4.27 2.54
C THR A 131 -6.42 3.11 3.52
N ILE A 132 -7.62 2.69 3.92
CA ILE A 132 -7.81 1.56 4.83
C ILE A 132 -7.29 0.28 4.20
N ALA A 133 -7.54 0.08 2.91
CA ALA A 133 -7.02 -1.09 2.21
C ALA A 133 -5.49 -1.13 2.25
N ALA A 134 -4.84 0.01 2.03
CA ALA A 134 -3.39 0.09 2.11
C ALA A 134 -2.88 -0.23 3.52
N VAL A 135 -3.59 0.26 4.55
CA VAL A 135 -3.25 -0.06 5.94
C VAL A 135 -3.35 -1.56 6.20
N HIS A 136 -4.43 -2.19 5.74
CA HIS A 136 -4.61 -3.64 5.92
C HIS A 136 -3.50 -4.44 5.24
N ILE A 137 -3.17 -4.07 4.02
CA ILE A 137 -2.09 -4.73 3.28
C ILE A 137 -0.78 -4.65 4.06
N LEU A 138 -0.43 -3.45 4.48
CA LEU A 138 0.83 -3.23 5.18
C LEU A 138 0.82 -3.87 6.57
N GLN A 139 -0.26 -3.74 7.32
CA GLN A 139 -0.36 -4.32 8.65
C GLN A 139 -0.25 -5.84 8.60
N ASN A 140 -0.93 -6.48 7.64
CA ASN A 140 -0.85 -7.92 7.50
C ASN A 140 0.58 -8.37 7.21
N TYR A 141 1.28 -7.62 6.38
CA TYR A 141 2.68 -7.92 6.11
C TYR A 141 3.53 -7.75 7.37
N LEU A 142 3.36 -6.65 8.10
CA LEU A 142 4.11 -6.41 9.33
C LEU A 142 3.86 -7.50 10.35
N ASP A 143 2.62 -7.93 10.50
CA ASP A 143 2.27 -9.00 11.44
C ASP A 143 2.92 -10.32 11.03
N SER A 144 3.03 -10.58 9.74
CA SER A 144 3.64 -11.81 9.26
C SER A 144 5.12 -11.91 9.61
N ILE A 145 5.84 -10.80 9.53
CA ILE A 145 7.27 -10.81 9.83
C ILE A 145 7.55 -10.78 11.34
N LYS A 146 6.60 -10.31 12.13
CA LYS A 146 6.76 -10.31 13.59
C LYS A 146 6.53 -11.69 14.19
N SER A 147 5.78 -12.55 13.53
CA SER A 147 5.48 -13.87 14.07
C SER A 147 6.57 -14.90 13.78
N CYS A 148 7.65 -14.49 13.16
CA CYS A 148 8.80 -15.39 12.94
C CYS A 148 9.77 -15.42 14.14
#